data_d3cd4a1aafbe100847089f62c93232ee
#
_entry.id   d3cd4a1aafbe100847089f62c93232ee
#
_cell.length_a   1.000
_cell.length_b   1.000
_cell.length_c   1.000
_cell.angle_alpha   90.00
_cell.angle_beta   90.00
_cell.angle_gamma   90.00
#
_symmetry.space_group_name_H-M   'P 1'
#
loop_
_entity.id
_entity.type
_entity.pdbx_description
1 polymer ?
#
loop_
_entity_poly.entity_id
_entity_poly.type
_entity_poly.pdbx_seq_one_letter_code
_entity_poly.pdbx_strand_id
1 'polypeptide(L)'
;EQCLHPSDLEVDVFLNQQSPDINQGVDQASGEIGAGDQGIMFGFASCECENLMPAAISYARMLCDRVYEYALAHPDEFGVDIKTQVTIDYGDKSGFENCEPKKIHTIVVSVPSVESMSIDDVRAKVKKLIDSSGLPNALYSPDDTIIYINPTGRYVNHSSLHDSGLTGRKLIVDSFGGYSPIGGGAQSSKDYTKVDRSGLYAARYIAKNIVAAGLAKKCIVQLSYAIGMAKPTSVSVDCMGTNLTNVSDDKLSDLM
;
A
#
# COMPACT_ATOMS: atom_id res chain seq x y z
N GLU A 1 -2.55 -1.15 29.79
CA GLU A 1 -2.03 0.25 29.83
C GLU A 1 -1.01 0.58 28.69
N GLN A 2 -0.90 -0.24 27.65
CA GLN A 2 0.08 -0.04 26.58
C GLN A 2 -0.48 0.71 25.36
N CYS A 3 -1.79 0.90 25.26
CA CYS A 3 -2.43 1.70 24.23
C CYS A 3 -3.18 2.87 24.86
N LEU A 4 -3.11 4.04 24.25
CA LEU A 4 -3.94 5.18 24.62
C LEU A 4 -5.42 4.81 24.44
N HIS A 5 -6.20 4.94 25.51
CA HIS A 5 -7.64 4.85 25.41
C HIS A 5 -8.18 6.20 24.84
N PRO A 6 -9.27 6.21 24.07
CA PRO A 6 -9.84 7.46 23.55
C PRO A 6 -10.11 8.53 24.62
N SER A 7 -10.40 8.13 25.85
CA SER A 7 -10.57 9.04 27.00
C SER A 7 -9.29 9.72 27.48
N ASP A 8 -8.13 9.21 27.08
CA ASP A 8 -6.81 9.74 27.49
C ASP A 8 -6.29 10.79 26.52
N LEU A 9 -7.06 11.06 25.45
CA LEU A 9 -6.70 11.99 24.40
C LEU A 9 -7.36 13.34 24.65
N GLU A 10 -6.57 14.40 24.63
CA GLU A 10 -7.05 15.75 24.41
C GLU A 10 -7.05 16.02 22.90
N VAL A 11 -8.21 16.43 22.38
CA VAL A 11 -8.39 16.65 20.93
C VAL A 11 -8.70 18.11 20.67
N ASP A 12 -7.75 18.80 20.04
CA ASP A 12 -7.95 20.16 19.53
C ASP A 12 -8.36 20.10 18.06
N VAL A 13 -9.42 20.85 17.72
CA VAL A 13 -9.94 20.93 16.36
C VAL A 13 -9.83 22.35 15.84
N PHE A 14 -9.05 22.54 14.79
CA PHE A 14 -8.88 23.81 14.09
C PHE A 14 -9.45 23.69 12.68
N LEU A 15 -10.51 24.47 12.38
CA LEU A 15 -11.14 24.50 11.06
C LEU A 15 -10.79 25.80 10.35
N ASN A 16 -10.22 25.69 9.17
CA ASN A 16 -9.94 26.81 8.29
C ASN A 16 -10.74 26.67 7.00
N GLN A 17 -11.29 27.79 6.54
CA GLN A 17 -11.96 27.84 5.24
C GLN A 17 -10.93 27.70 4.12
N GLN A 18 -11.28 26.95 3.06
CA GLN A 18 -10.46 26.87 1.86
C GLN A 18 -10.28 28.23 1.21
N SER A 19 -9.10 28.48 0.63
CA SER A 19 -8.82 29.69 -0.13
C SER A 19 -9.87 29.93 -1.23
N PRO A 20 -10.47 31.11 -1.34
CA PRO A 20 -11.38 31.43 -2.43
C PRO A 20 -10.75 31.29 -3.81
N ASP A 21 -9.43 31.54 -3.94
CA ASP A 21 -8.68 31.41 -5.20
C ASP A 21 -8.59 29.96 -5.66
N ILE A 22 -8.49 29.02 -4.73
CA ILE A 22 -8.53 27.59 -5.04
C ILE A 22 -9.96 27.17 -5.36
N ASN A 23 -10.92 27.61 -4.55
CA ASN A 23 -12.31 27.18 -4.67
C ASN A 23 -12.96 27.60 -6.01
N GLN A 24 -12.61 28.76 -6.56
CA GLN A 24 -13.10 29.20 -7.89
C GLN A 24 -12.72 28.23 -9.02
N GLY A 25 -11.61 27.51 -8.89
CA GLY A 25 -11.18 26.50 -9.86
C GLY A 25 -11.83 25.13 -9.63
N VAL A 26 -12.25 24.84 -8.41
CA VAL A 26 -12.87 23.57 -8.02
C VAL A 26 -14.37 23.59 -8.31
N ASP A 27 -15.09 24.56 -7.75
CA ASP A 27 -16.55 24.73 -7.93
C ASP A 27 -16.81 25.70 -9.10
N GLN A 28 -16.81 25.18 -10.31
CA GLN A 28 -17.00 26.00 -11.49
C GLN A 28 -18.48 26.36 -11.71
N ALA A 29 -18.73 27.55 -12.24
CA ALA A 29 -20.08 28.03 -12.58
C ALA A 29 -20.80 27.14 -13.62
N SER A 30 -20.03 26.34 -14.39
CA SER A 30 -20.54 25.32 -15.31
C SER A 30 -21.14 24.10 -14.62
N GLY A 31 -20.92 23.92 -13.31
CA GLY A 31 -21.25 22.72 -12.56
C GLY A 31 -20.23 21.59 -12.69
N GLU A 32 -19.16 21.81 -13.45
CA GLU A 32 -18.03 20.88 -13.54
C GLU A 32 -17.14 21.05 -12.30
N ILE A 33 -16.59 19.93 -11.80
CA ILE A 33 -15.68 19.96 -10.66
C ILE A 33 -14.26 19.87 -11.19
N GLY A 34 -13.49 20.93 -11.00
CA GLY A 34 -12.09 20.99 -11.38
C GLY A 34 -11.17 20.33 -10.36
N ALA A 35 -9.97 19.97 -10.81
CA ALA A 35 -8.93 19.46 -9.92
C ALA A 35 -8.54 20.50 -8.87
N GLY A 36 -8.52 20.11 -7.60
CA GLY A 36 -8.15 20.99 -6.48
C GLY A 36 -6.65 21.27 -6.37
N ASP A 37 -5.83 20.62 -7.19
CA ASP A 37 -4.39 20.84 -7.27
C ASP A 37 -3.86 20.39 -8.64
N GLN A 38 -2.63 20.75 -8.92
CA GLN A 38 -1.82 20.16 -9.98
C GLN A 38 -1.08 18.93 -9.45
N GLY A 39 -0.66 18.03 -10.33
CA GLY A 39 0.18 16.89 -9.91
C GLY A 39 0.22 15.77 -10.92
N ILE A 40 1.03 14.77 -10.58
CA ILE A 40 1.15 13.52 -11.34
C ILE A 40 0.81 12.37 -10.40
N MET A 41 -0.10 11.51 -10.81
CA MET A 41 -0.59 10.37 -10.05
C MET A 41 -0.28 9.08 -10.82
N PHE A 42 0.06 8.04 -10.08
CA PHE A 42 0.38 6.73 -10.65
C PHE A 42 -0.56 5.66 -10.14
N GLY A 43 -1.03 4.82 -11.06
CA GLY A 43 -1.68 3.55 -10.76
C GLY A 43 -0.83 2.40 -11.25
N PHE A 44 -0.92 1.27 -10.60
CA PHE A 44 -0.21 0.06 -10.97
C PHE A 44 -1.09 -1.18 -10.80
N ALA A 45 -0.88 -2.17 -11.64
CA ALA A 45 -1.45 -3.52 -11.50
C ALA A 45 -0.44 -4.58 -11.98
N SER A 46 -0.54 -5.77 -11.39
CA SER A 46 0.29 -6.93 -11.71
C SER A 46 -0.54 -8.20 -11.57
N CYS A 47 -0.31 -9.20 -12.40
CA CYS A 47 -0.99 -10.49 -12.32
C CYS A 47 -0.38 -11.46 -11.27
N GLU A 48 0.46 -10.96 -10.36
CA GLU A 48 1.13 -11.78 -9.33
C GLU A 48 0.17 -12.31 -8.25
N CYS A 49 -0.90 -11.58 -7.96
CA CYS A 49 -1.92 -11.93 -6.98
C CYS A 49 -3.32 -11.73 -7.56
N GLU A 50 -4.33 -12.41 -7.00
CA GLU A 50 -5.73 -12.30 -7.42
C GLU A 50 -6.29 -10.86 -7.34
N ASN A 51 -5.84 -10.09 -6.35
CA ASN A 51 -6.20 -8.69 -6.21
C ASN A 51 -5.49 -7.76 -7.21
N LEU A 52 -4.64 -8.31 -8.07
CA LEU A 52 -3.81 -7.62 -9.05
C LEU A 52 -2.83 -6.60 -8.42
N MET A 53 -2.40 -6.87 -7.20
CA MET A 53 -1.35 -6.14 -6.49
C MET A 53 -0.02 -6.89 -6.55
N PRO A 54 1.12 -6.21 -6.36
CA PRO A 54 2.41 -6.88 -6.22
C PRO A 54 2.43 -7.88 -5.06
N ALA A 55 3.07 -9.02 -5.25
CA ALA A 55 3.11 -10.11 -4.28
C ALA A 55 3.71 -9.69 -2.94
N ALA A 56 4.82 -8.96 -2.94
CA ALA A 56 5.51 -8.56 -1.71
C ALA A 56 4.62 -7.75 -0.77
N ILE A 57 3.97 -6.68 -1.27
CA ILE A 57 3.09 -5.85 -0.45
C ILE A 57 1.79 -6.58 -0.07
N SER A 58 1.27 -7.45 -0.95
CA SER A 58 0.08 -8.25 -0.67
C SER A 58 0.32 -9.21 0.50
N TYR A 59 1.43 -9.93 0.48
CA TYR A 59 1.77 -10.86 1.56
C TYR A 59 2.19 -10.13 2.84
N ALA A 60 2.87 -9.00 2.74
CA ALA A 60 3.17 -8.17 3.91
C ALA A 60 1.89 -7.70 4.62
N ARG A 61 0.89 -7.23 3.87
CA ARG A 61 -0.42 -6.84 4.42
C ARG A 61 -1.16 -8.03 5.04
N MET A 62 -1.23 -9.16 4.34
CA MET A 62 -1.84 -10.38 4.85
C MET A 62 -1.23 -10.79 6.21
N LEU A 63 0.09 -10.76 6.33
CA LEU A 63 0.77 -11.07 7.58
C LEU A 63 0.48 -10.03 8.67
N CYS A 64 0.45 -8.75 8.30
CA CYS A 64 0.10 -7.67 9.23
C CYS A 64 -1.32 -7.87 9.78
N ASP A 65 -2.30 -8.09 8.92
CA ASP A 65 -3.69 -8.32 9.28
C ASP A 65 -3.81 -9.54 10.20
N ARG A 66 -3.13 -10.64 9.88
CA ARG A 66 -3.14 -11.86 10.69
C ARG A 66 -2.60 -11.67 12.10
N VAL A 67 -1.49 -10.95 12.23
CA VAL A 67 -0.90 -10.65 13.55
C VAL A 67 -1.76 -9.63 14.29
N TYR A 68 -2.33 -8.66 13.60
CA TYR A 68 -3.22 -7.64 14.15
C TYR A 68 -4.52 -8.25 14.70
N GLU A 69 -5.17 -9.14 13.96
CA GLU A 69 -6.37 -9.86 14.44
C GLU A 69 -6.07 -10.65 15.72
N TYR A 70 -4.90 -11.32 15.75
CA TYR A 70 -4.48 -12.02 16.96
C TYR A 70 -4.25 -11.06 18.13
N ALA A 71 -3.56 -9.94 17.91
CA ALA A 71 -3.29 -8.94 18.93
C ALA A 71 -4.58 -8.34 19.52
N LEU A 72 -5.59 -8.06 18.67
CA LEU A 72 -6.90 -7.59 19.13
C LEU A 72 -7.62 -8.62 20.00
N ALA A 73 -7.46 -9.91 19.71
CA ALA A 73 -8.05 -10.99 20.50
C ALA A 73 -7.28 -11.30 21.79
N HIS A 74 -6.00 -10.90 21.87
CA HIS A 74 -5.10 -11.20 22.98
C HIS A 74 -4.33 -9.94 23.41
N PRO A 75 -5.04 -8.90 23.90
CA PRO A 75 -4.43 -7.63 24.31
C PRO A 75 -3.54 -7.77 25.55
N ASP A 76 -3.64 -8.88 26.27
CA ASP A 76 -2.79 -9.29 27.39
C ASP A 76 -1.45 -9.89 26.95
N GLU A 77 -1.25 -10.10 25.64
CA GLU A 77 -0.03 -10.65 25.05
C GLU A 77 0.66 -9.65 24.12
N PHE A 78 -0.08 -9.08 23.15
CA PHE A 78 0.45 -8.26 22.08
C PHE A 78 -0.22 -6.88 21.98
N GLY A 79 0.60 -5.88 21.60
CA GLY A 79 0.09 -4.58 21.16
C GLY A 79 -0.16 -4.56 19.66
N VAL A 80 -0.76 -3.45 19.18
CA VAL A 80 -1.26 -3.33 17.79
C VAL A 80 -0.34 -2.52 16.85
N ASP A 81 0.80 -2.02 17.32
CA ASP A 81 1.79 -1.33 16.50
C ASP A 81 2.68 -2.34 15.75
N ILE A 82 2.11 -2.98 14.75
CA ILE A 82 2.70 -4.09 14.02
C ILE A 82 3.32 -3.60 12.73
N LYS A 83 4.51 -4.11 12.43
CA LYS A 83 5.22 -3.83 11.17
C LYS A 83 5.60 -5.14 10.51
N THR A 84 5.34 -5.25 9.21
CA THR A 84 5.66 -6.44 8.42
C THR A 84 6.38 -6.06 7.14
N GLN A 85 7.28 -6.93 6.71
CA GLN A 85 7.99 -6.79 5.45
C GLN A 85 8.17 -8.17 4.82
N VAL A 86 8.00 -8.25 3.50
CA VAL A 86 8.21 -9.47 2.73
C VAL A 86 9.16 -9.19 1.57
N THR A 87 10.15 -10.05 1.39
CA THR A 87 11.05 -10.05 0.24
C THR A 87 10.73 -11.24 -0.65
N ILE A 88 10.44 -10.96 -1.92
CA ILE A 88 10.17 -11.97 -2.95
C ILE A 88 11.42 -12.18 -3.79
N ASP A 89 11.78 -13.44 -4.03
CA ASP A 89 12.79 -13.83 -4.98
C ASP A 89 12.10 -14.23 -6.31
N TYR A 90 12.49 -13.61 -7.40
CA TYR A 90 12.00 -13.87 -8.76
C TYR A 90 12.98 -14.74 -9.57
N GLY A 91 14.10 -15.15 -8.97
CA GLY A 91 15.17 -15.89 -9.63
C GLY A 91 16.06 -14.97 -10.45
N ASP A 92 15.52 -14.36 -11.48
CA ASP A 92 16.23 -13.42 -12.35
C ASP A 92 15.30 -12.29 -12.83
N LYS A 93 15.82 -11.43 -13.72
CA LYS A 93 15.07 -10.31 -14.30
C LYS A 93 13.85 -10.80 -15.10
N SER A 94 13.95 -11.93 -15.79
CA SER A 94 12.85 -12.45 -16.59
C SER A 94 11.70 -12.95 -15.73
N GLY A 95 11.97 -13.54 -14.58
CA GLY A 95 10.95 -13.92 -13.60
C GLY A 95 10.18 -12.70 -13.08
N PHE A 96 10.89 -11.62 -12.76
CA PHE A 96 10.25 -10.36 -12.38
C PHE A 96 9.41 -9.76 -13.50
N GLU A 97 9.93 -9.70 -14.74
CA GLU A 97 9.21 -9.17 -15.91
C GLU A 97 7.96 -9.99 -16.21
N ASN A 98 8.01 -11.30 -16.00
CA ASN A 98 6.89 -12.22 -16.27
C ASN A 98 5.88 -12.36 -15.13
N CYS A 99 6.02 -11.66 -14.02
CA CYS A 99 5.19 -11.82 -12.81
C CYS A 99 5.26 -13.23 -12.24
N GLU A 100 6.46 -13.82 -12.19
CA GLU A 100 6.69 -15.18 -11.75
C GLU A 100 7.51 -15.22 -10.45
N PRO A 101 6.92 -14.88 -9.28
CA PRO A 101 7.60 -15.03 -8.01
C PRO A 101 8.00 -16.50 -7.82
N LYS A 102 9.25 -16.75 -7.39
CA LYS A 102 9.78 -18.11 -7.18
C LYS A 102 9.68 -18.53 -5.73
N LYS A 103 9.94 -17.62 -4.81
CA LYS A 103 9.79 -17.88 -3.36
C LYS A 103 9.68 -16.59 -2.54
N ILE A 104 9.16 -16.75 -1.35
CA ILE A 104 9.28 -15.76 -0.27
C ILE A 104 10.66 -16.00 0.37
N HIS A 105 11.60 -15.09 0.08
CA HIS A 105 12.97 -15.19 0.58
C HIS A 105 13.06 -14.82 2.05
N THR A 106 12.45 -13.68 2.44
CA THR A 106 12.55 -13.16 3.80
C THR A 106 11.22 -12.58 4.27
N ILE A 107 10.88 -12.85 5.52
CA ILE A 107 9.78 -12.23 6.26
C ILE A 107 10.35 -11.54 7.48
N VAL A 108 9.97 -10.27 7.69
CA VAL A 108 10.27 -9.52 8.92
C VAL A 108 8.95 -9.15 9.57
N VAL A 109 8.83 -9.43 10.87
CA VAL A 109 7.68 -9.03 11.68
C VAL A 109 8.18 -8.35 12.95
N SER A 110 7.70 -7.15 13.21
CA SER A 110 7.87 -6.47 14.49
C SER A 110 6.51 -6.31 15.15
N VAL A 111 6.38 -6.80 16.37
CA VAL A 111 5.15 -6.74 17.15
C VAL A 111 5.47 -6.40 18.59
N PRO A 112 4.78 -5.41 19.18
CA PRO A 112 4.96 -5.12 20.61
C PRO A 112 4.30 -6.22 21.46
N SER A 113 4.90 -6.51 22.61
CA SER A 113 4.38 -7.47 23.56
C SER A 113 4.35 -6.89 24.97
N VAL A 114 3.55 -7.49 25.84
CA VAL A 114 3.53 -7.14 27.27
C VAL A 114 4.89 -7.44 27.92
N GLU A 115 5.21 -6.72 28.97
CA GLU A 115 6.51 -6.82 29.64
C GLU A 115 6.79 -8.22 30.22
N SER A 116 5.75 -8.92 30.64
CA SER A 116 5.83 -10.26 31.24
C SER A 116 6.17 -11.37 30.22
N MET A 117 5.99 -11.11 28.90
CA MET A 117 6.25 -12.11 27.87
C MET A 117 7.73 -12.18 27.49
N SER A 118 8.29 -13.39 27.44
CA SER A 118 9.66 -13.58 26.97
C SER A 118 9.76 -13.38 25.45
N ILE A 119 10.95 -12.97 24.97
CA ILE A 119 11.18 -12.81 23.52
C ILE A 119 11.05 -14.14 22.77
N ASP A 120 11.37 -15.25 23.39
CA ASP A 120 11.27 -16.56 22.77
C ASP A 120 9.81 -17.00 22.63
N ASP A 121 8.94 -16.68 23.60
CA ASP A 121 7.50 -16.91 23.49
C ASP A 121 6.88 -16.05 22.39
N VAL A 122 7.28 -14.77 22.29
CA VAL A 122 6.86 -13.87 21.21
C VAL A 122 7.22 -14.49 19.86
N ARG A 123 8.47 -14.90 19.68
CA ARG A 123 8.97 -15.50 18.43
C ARG A 123 8.23 -16.79 18.09
N ALA A 124 8.01 -17.66 19.06
CA ALA A 124 7.29 -18.92 18.86
C ALA A 124 5.83 -18.69 18.45
N LYS A 125 5.13 -17.73 19.06
CA LYS A 125 3.75 -17.41 18.73
C LYS A 125 3.63 -16.77 17.34
N VAL A 126 4.44 -15.77 17.04
CA VAL A 126 4.42 -15.09 15.73
C VAL A 126 4.80 -16.05 14.62
N LYS A 127 5.79 -16.95 14.84
CA LYS A 127 6.12 -18.00 13.86
C LYS A 127 4.91 -18.88 13.54
N LYS A 128 4.13 -19.29 14.54
CA LYS A 128 2.89 -20.07 14.33
C LYS A 128 1.85 -19.28 13.53
N LEU A 129 1.73 -17.95 13.77
CA LEU A 129 0.83 -17.10 13.02
C LEU A 129 1.25 -16.99 11.55
N ILE A 130 2.56 -16.87 11.28
CA ILE A 130 3.12 -16.88 9.92
C ILE A 130 2.81 -18.22 9.25
N ASP A 131 3.10 -19.34 9.88
CA ASP A 131 2.90 -20.69 9.33
C ASP A 131 1.42 -20.99 9.02
N SER A 132 0.51 -20.39 9.77
CA SER A 132 -0.95 -20.53 9.58
C SER A 132 -1.61 -19.37 8.83
N SER A 133 -0.82 -18.47 8.24
CA SER A 133 -1.35 -17.23 7.62
C SER A 133 -2.04 -17.45 6.27
N GLY A 134 -1.86 -18.60 5.64
CA GLY A 134 -2.37 -18.87 4.29
C GLY A 134 -1.46 -18.36 3.16
N LEU A 135 -0.19 -18.09 3.44
CA LEU A 135 0.80 -17.84 2.40
C LEU A 135 0.84 -19.02 1.40
N PRO A 136 1.02 -18.76 0.09
CA PRO A 136 1.02 -19.82 -0.90
C PRO A 136 2.15 -20.84 -0.65
N ASN A 137 1.80 -22.11 -0.52
CA ASN A 137 2.76 -23.19 -0.30
C ASN A 137 3.81 -23.32 -1.41
N ALA A 138 3.51 -22.84 -2.61
CA ALA A 138 4.46 -22.79 -3.72
C ALA A 138 5.56 -21.75 -3.53
N LEU A 139 5.34 -20.75 -2.66
CA LEU A 139 6.26 -19.63 -2.44
C LEU A 139 6.84 -19.61 -1.03
N TYR A 140 6.12 -20.14 -0.05
CA TYR A 140 6.52 -20.14 1.36
C TYR A 140 6.93 -21.53 1.80
N SER A 141 8.13 -21.63 2.36
CA SER A 141 8.64 -22.83 3.01
C SER A 141 9.13 -22.46 4.42
N PRO A 142 8.59 -23.06 5.48
CA PRO A 142 9.05 -22.81 6.85
C PRO A 142 10.54 -23.07 7.08
N ASP A 143 11.14 -23.96 6.28
CA ASP A 143 12.55 -24.37 6.41
C ASP A 143 13.50 -23.50 5.58
N ASP A 144 13.02 -22.92 4.46
CA ASP A 144 13.86 -22.15 3.53
C ASP A 144 13.66 -20.63 3.62
N THR A 145 12.50 -20.19 4.13
CA THR A 145 12.22 -18.76 4.29
C THR A 145 12.92 -18.22 5.52
N ILE A 146 13.73 -17.18 5.35
CA ILE A 146 14.39 -16.49 6.46
C ILE A 146 13.34 -15.66 7.21
N ILE A 147 13.19 -15.89 8.52
CA ILE A 147 12.19 -15.18 9.32
C ILE A 147 12.87 -14.42 10.45
N TYR A 148 12.64 -13.11 10.48
CA TYR A 148 13.07 -12.22 11.56
C TYR A 148 11.86 -11.75 12.35
N ILE A 149 11.78 -12.10 13.62
CA ILE A 149 10.74 -11.64 14.55
C ILE A 149 11.39 -10.84 15.65
N ASN A 150 11.03 -9.57 15.76
CA ASN A 150 11.64 -8.61 16.69
C ASN A 150 13.17 -8.77 16.71
N PRO A 151 13.88 -8.48 15.60
CA PRO A 151 15.32 -8.74 15.49
C PRO A 151 16.16 -7.94 16.50
N THR A 152 15.67 -6.80 16.96
CA THR A 152 16.33 -5.97 17.99
C THR A 152 16.12 -6.50 19.40
N GLY A 153 15.26 -7.52 19.59
CA GLY A 153 14.89 -8.05 20.89
C GLY A 153 13.49 -7.64 21.35
N ARG A 154 13.30 -7.45 22.64
CA ARG A 154 11.98 -7.09 23.20
C ARG A 154 11.50 -5.74 22.67
N TYR A 155 10.23 -5.69 22.30
CA TYR A 155 9.55 -4.47 21.88
C TYR A 155 8.31 -4.29 22.77
N VAL A 156 8.40 -3.43 23.79
CA VAL A 156 7.35 -3.17 24.79
C VAL A 156 6.78 -1.76 24.61
N ASN A 157 7.66 -0.76 24.53
CA ASN A 157 7.25 0.64 24.41
C ASN A 157 6.86 0.93 22.95
N HIS A 158 5.60 1.20 22.73
CA HIS A 158 5.03 1.43 21.39
C HIS A 158 3.96 2.51 21.41
N SER A 159 3.27 2.71 20.30
CA SER A 159 2.22 3.69 20.08
C SER A 159 2.71 5.13 19.92
N SER A 160 1.76 6.04 19.72
CA SER A 160 2.02 7.47 19.54
C SER A 160 2.72 8.15 20.74
N LEU A 161 2.76 7.50 21.89
CA LEU A 161 3.51 7.98 23.07
C LEU A 161 5.03 7.96 22.82
N HIS A 162 5.50 7.05 21.98
CA HIS A 162 6.92 6.83 21.70
C HIS A 162 7.32 7.18 20.27
N ASP A 163 6.40 7.06 19.31
CA ASP A 163 6.64 7.32 17.90
C ASP A 163 5.39 7.94 17.24
N SER A 164 5.33 9.26 17.26
CA SER A 164 4.22 10.01 16.65
C SER A 164 4.25 9.91 15.14
N GLY A 165 3.07 9.70 14.54
CA GLY A 165 2.87 9.66 13.10
C GLY A 165 2.18 10.90 12.55
N LEU A 166 2.29 11.09 11.26
CA LEU A 166 1.53 12.07 10.48
C LEU A 166 0.95 11.41 9.24
N THR A 167 -0.21 11.89 8.79
CA THR A 167 -0.80 11.50 7.51
C THR A 167 0.18 11.74 6.36
N GLY A 168 0.31 10.76 5.45
CA GLY A 168 1.15 10.89 4.25
C GLY A 168 2.65 10.64 4.47
N ARG A 169 3.05 10.01 5.57
CA ARG A 169 4.44 9.59 5.81
C ARG A 169 4.75 8.13 5.42
N LYS A 170 3.78 7.40 4.85
CA LYS A 170 3.93 6.00 4.42
C LYS A 170 3.39 5.76 3.01
N LEU A 171 3.64 6.70 2.08
CA LEU A 171 3.05 6.70 0.73
C LEU A 171 3.36 5.43 -0.08
N ILE A 172 4.55 4.87 0.05
CA ILE A 172 4.94 3.61 -0.60
C ILE A 172 4.08 2.45 -0.08
N VAL A 173 3.85 2.39 1.24
CA VAL A 173 3.01 1.37 1.88
C VAL A 173 1.54 1.56 1.51
N ASP A 174 1.08 2.82 1.46
CA ASP A 174 -0.30 3.16 1.09
C ASP A 174 -0.63 2.81 -0.37
N SER A 175 0.39 2.72 -1.24
CA SER A 175 0.24 2.44 -2.67
C SER A 175 0.69 1.02 -3.04
N PHE A 176 1.81 0.85 -3.73
CA PHE A 176 2.17 -0.41 -4.39
C PHE A 176 3.46 -1.04 -3.87
N GLY A 177 3.95 -0.64 -2.69
CA GLY A 177 5.12 -1.25 -2.06
C GLY A 177 6.45 -1.04 -2.80
N GLY A 178 6.56 0.02 -3.62
CA GLY A 178 7.77 0.34 -4.37
C GLY A 178 7.86 -0.26 -5.77
N TYR A 179 6.82 -0.94 -6.26
CA TYR A 179 6.77 -1.49 -7.63
C TYR A 179 6.49 -0.44 -8.71
N SER A 180 5.97 0.70 -8.33
CA SER A 180 5.59 1.78 -9.23
C SER A 180 6.06 3.12 -8.66
N PRO A 181 6.29 4.14 -9.49
CA PRO A 181 6.42 5.52 -9.03
C PRO A 181 5.23 5.94 -8.18
N ILE A 182 5.38 7.01 -7.43
CA ILE A 182 4.31 7.65 -6.65
C ILE A 182 4.27 9.15 -6.96
N GLY A 183 3.08 9.74 -6.85
CA GLY A 183 2.88 11.17 -7.08
C GLY A 183 3.34 12.08 -5.94
N GLY A 184 3.55 11.53 -4.75
CA GLY A 184 4.05 12.26 -3.57
C GLY A 184 2.97 12.81 -2.64
N GLY A 185 1.71 12.88 -3.05
CA GLY A 185 0.59 13.36 -2.21
C GLY A 185 -0.04 12.28 -1.36
N ALA A 186 -0.42 12.63 -0.12
CA ALA A 186 -1.18 11.75 0.75
C ALA A 186 -2.57 11.46 0.18
N GLN A 187 -3.10 10.26 0.44
CA GLN A 187 -4.44 9.84 -0.01
C GLN A 187 -5.47 9.97 1.11
N SER A 188 -5.11 9.54 2.33
CA SER A 188 -5.97 9.58 3.50
C SER A 188 -6.48 10.98 3.80
N SER A 189 -7.68 11.09 4.33
CA SER A 189 -8.31 12.32 4.82
C SER A 189 -8.59 13.38 3.73
N LYS A 190 -8.49 13.02 2.45
CA LYS A 190 -8.79 13.89 1.32
C LYS A 190 -10.15 13.56 0.70
N ASP A 191 -10.90 14.59 0.33
CA ASP A 191 -12.11 14.43 -0.47
C ASP A 191 -11.78 14.23 -1.98
N TYR A 192 -12.79 13.98 -2.79
CA TYR A 192 -12.65 13.65 -4.21
C TYR A 192 -12.09 14.78 -5.09
N THR A 193 -12.12 16.03 -4.65
CA THR A 193 -11.54 17.16 -5.38
C THR A 193 -9.99 17.14 -5.36
N LYS A 194 -9.39 16.42 -4.40
CA LYS A 194 -7.94 16.26 -4.27
C LYS A 194 -7.47 15.13 -5.15
N VAL A 195 -6.87 15.48 -6.28
CA VAL A 195 -6.42 14.52 -7.32
C VAL A 195 -5.33 13.56 -6.85
N ASP A 196 -4.58 13.87 -5.80
CA ASP A 196 -3.67 12.92 -5.16
C ASP A 196 -4.39 11.62 -4.77
N ARG A 197 -5.65 11.70 -4.37
CA ARG A 197 -6.49 10.55 -4.05
C ARG A 197 -7.30 10.09 -5.26
N SER A 198 -8.13 10.95 -5.84
CA SER A 198 -9.06 10.57 -6.90
C SER A 198 -8.33 10.17 -8.19
N GLY A 199 -7.29 10.90 -8.57
CA GLY A 199 -6.46 10.60 -9.74
C GLY A 199 -5.67 9.30 -9.56
N LEU A 200 -5.12 9.03 -8.36
CA LEU A 200 -4.46 7.75 -8.08
C LEU A 200 -5.46 6.58 -8.18
N TYR A 201 -6.65 6.73 -7.64
CA TYR A 201 -7.68 5.69 -7.72
C TYR A 201 -8.13 5.45 -9.16
N ALA A 202 -8.28 6.51 -9.97
CA ALA A 202 -8.58 6.39 -11.39
C ALA A 202 -7.45 5.67 -12.15
N ALA A 203 -6.20 6.07 -11.93
CA ALA A 203 -5.03 5.43 -12.54
C ALA A 203 -4.94 3.94 -12.15
N ARG A 204 -5.17 3.61 -10.86
CA ARG A 204 -5.25 2.22 -10.40
C ARG A 204 -6.39 1.45 -11.06
N TYR A 205 -7.55 2.07 -11.19
CA TYR A 205 -8.71 1.44 -11.85
C TYR A 205 -8.40 1.09 -13.29
N ILE A 206 -7.78 2.00 -14.04
CA ILE A 206 -7.36 1.78 -15.43
C ILE A 206 -6.35 0.63 -15.51
N ALA A 207 -5.25 0.72 -14.74
CA ALA A 207 -4.21 -0.31 -14.71
C ALA A 207 -4.78 -1.70 -14.39
N LYS A 208 -5.66 -1.77 -13.40
CA LYS A 208 -6.33 -3.00 -12.99
C LYS A 208 -7.18 -3.60 -14.11
N ASN A 209 -7.93 -2.78 -14.85
CA ASN A 209 -8.74 -3.25 -15.97
C ASN A 209 -7.88 -3.75 -17.14
N ILE A 210 -6.76 -3.10 -17.45
CA ILE A 210 -5.83 -3.55 -18.50
C ILE A 210 -5.29 -4.96 -18.17
N VAL A 211 -4.82 -5.17 -16.93
CA VAL A 211 -4.29 -6.47 -16.51
C VAL A 211 -5.40 -7.52 -16.41
N ALA A 212 -6.56 -7.18 -15.85
CA ALA A 212 -7.71 -8.09 -15.72
C ALA A 212 -8.26 -8.53 -17.08
N ALA A 213 -8.21 -7.66 -18.09
CA ALA A 213 -8.60 -7.99 -19.45
C ALA A 213 -7.57 -8.88 -20.19
N GLY A 214 -6.44 -9.21 -19.57
CA GLY A 214 -5.39 -10.00 -20.20
C GLY A 214 -4.64 -9.26 -21.32
N LEU A 215 -4.62 -7.93 -21.29
CA LEU A 215 -3.89 -7.14 -22.29
C LEU A 215 -2.38 -7.07 -21.96
N ALA A 216 -2.03 -7.09 -20.68
CA ALA A 216 -0.66 -7.12 -20.20
C ALA A 216 -0.57 -7.86 -18.84
N LYS A 217 0.64 -8.32 -18.47
CA LYS A 217 0.90 -8.90 -17.14
C LYS A 217 1.09 -7.85 -16.06
N LYS A 218 1.64 -6.69 -16.43
CA LYS A 218 1.84 -5.50 -15.58
C LYS A 218 1.40 -4.26 -16.32
N CYS A 219 0.99 -3.25 -15.57
CA CYS A 219 0.64 -1.97 -16.15
C CYS A 219 0.87 -0.85 -15.14
N ILE A 220 1.59 0.18 -15.55
CA ILE A 220 1.68 1.48 -14.90
C ILE A 220 0.80 2.44 -15.70
N VAL A 221 -0.04 3.21 -15.00
CA VAL A 221 -0.80 4.31 -15.58
C VAL A 221 -0.40 5.59 -14.88
N GLN A 222 -0.03 6.61 -15.66
CA GLN A 222 0.25 7.94 -15.18
C GLN A 222 -0.83 8.89 -15.65
N LEU A 223 -1.36 9.68 -14.72
CA LEU A 223 -2.27 10.79 -14.98
C LEU A 223 -1.62 12.07 -14.49
N SER A 224 -1.72 13.16 -15.28
CA SER A 224 -1.33 14.48 -14.83
C SER A 224 -2.51 15.44 -14.85
N TYR A 225 -2.55 16.35 -13.88
CA TYR A 225 -3.60 17.35 -13.73
C TYR A 225 -3.01 18.76 -13.59
N ALA A 226 -3.72 19.73 -14.12
CA ALA A 226 -3.57 21.13 -13.78
C ALA A 226 -4.71 21.57 -12.85
N ILE A 227 -4.42 22.43 -11.88
CA ILE A 227 -5.43 22.97 -10.97
C ILE A 227 -6.60 23.58 -11.76
N GLY A 228 -7.81 23.35 -11.32
CA GLY A 228 -9.03 23.83 -11.96
C GLY A 228 -9.47 23.07 -13.21
N MET A 229 -8.70 22.11 -13.71
CA MET A 229 -9.09 21.30 -14.88
C MET A 229 -9.76 20.02 -14.43
N ALA A 230 -10.95 19.71 -14.97
CA ALA A 230 -11.67 18.48 -14.65
C ALA A 230 -11.03 17.26 -15.35
N LYS A 231 -10.50 17.47 -16.55
CA LYS A 231 -9.83 16.39 -17.33
C LYS A 231 -8.33 16.38 -17.08
N PRO A 232 -7.70 15.21 -17.10
CA PRO A 232 -6.25 15.12 -17.01
C PRO A 232 -5.60 15.84 -18.22
N THR A 233 -4.46 16.46 -17.98
CA THR A 233 -3.64 17.10 -19.02
C THR A 233 -2.82 16.10 -19.84
N SER A 234 -2.53 14.93 -19.24
CA SER A 234 -1.98 13.79 -19.96
C SER A 234 -2.37 12.48 -19.33
N VAL A 235 -2.44 11.44 -20.15
CA VAL A 235 -2.61 10.04 -19.78
C VAL A 235 -1.49 9.25 -20.44
N SER A 236 -0.79 8.43 -19.68
CA SER A 236 0.24 7.53 -20.21
C SER A 236 0.07 6.13 -19.61
N VAL A 237 0.15 5.14 -20.47
CA VAL A 237 0.12 3.72 -20.10
C VAL A 237 1.46 3.10 -20.48
N ASP A 238 2.06 2.36 -19.53
CA ASP A 238 3.28 1.58 -19.74
C ASP A 238 3.04 0.16 -19.23
N CYS A 239 2.97 -0.79 -20.12
CA CYS A 239 2.85 -2.21 -19.82
C CYS A 239 4.20 -2.87 -19.50
N MET A 240 5.28 -2.11 -19.38
CA MET A 240 6.61 -2.57 -19.01
C MET A 240 7.13 -3.73 -19.92
N GLY A 241 6.75 -3.72 -21.19
CA GLY A 241 7.09 -4.79 -22.14
C GLY A 241 6.37 -6.12 -21.89
N THR A 242 5.32 -6.13 -21.10
CA THR A 242 4.59 -7.36 -20.73
C THR A 242 3.25 -7.52 -21.47
N ASN A 243 3.07 -6.81 -22.60
CA ASN A 243 1.88 -6.91 -23.43
C ASN A 243 1.63 -8.35 -23.88
N LEU A 244 0.40 -8.81 -23.77
CA LEU A 244 -0.04 -10.15 -24.17
C LEU A 244 -0.78 -10.13 -25.52
N THR A 245 -1.02 -8.95 -26.06
CA THR A 245 -1.73 -8.72 -27.31
C THR A 245 -0.91 -7.77 -28.21
N ASN A 246 -1.37 -7.56 -29.47
CA ASN A 246 -0.76 -6.62 -30.39
C ASN A 246 -1.20 -5.15 -30.16
N VAL A 247 -1.87 -4.86 -29.03
CA VAL A 247 -2.25 -3.50 -28.67
C VAL A 247 -1.04 -2.83 -28.02
N SER A 248 -0.59 -1.72 -28.59
CA SER A 248 0.53 -0.95 -28.05
C SER A 248 0.11 -0.09 -26.85
N ASP A 249 1.10 0.30 -26.05
CA ASP A 249 0.88 1.19 -24.89
C ASP A 249 0.33 2.55 -25.33
N ASP A 250 0.78 3.09 -26.48
CA ASP A 250 0.23 4.31 -27.08
C ASP A 250 -1.25 4.15 -27.39
N LYS A 251 -1.64 3.00 -27.98
CA LYS A 251 -3.05 2.73 -28.26
C LYS A 251 -3.90 2.59 -27.02
N LEU A 252 -3.35 2.00 -25.94
CA LEU A 252 -4.01 1.96 -24.64
C LEU A 252 -4.16 3.35 -24.05
N SER A 253 -3.13 4.19 -24.16
CA SER A 253 -3.18 5.59 -23.69
C SER A 253 -4.23 6.41 -24.42
N ASP A 254 -4.39 6.23 -25.72
CA ASP A 254 -5.39 6.92 -26.56
C ASP A 254 -6.84 6.53 -26.24
N LEU A 255 -7.06 5.34 -25.69
CA LEU A 255 -8.39 4.82 -25.34
C LEU A 255 -8.89 5.30 -23.99
N MET A 256 -8.01 5.87 -23.15
CA MET A 256 -8.31 6.28 -21.78
C MET A 256 -8.62 7.77 -21.67
#